data_8888358abd6f5d45593d0d6bc9b158cf
#
_entry.id   8888358abd6f5d45593d0d6bc9b158cf
#
_cell.length_a   1.000
_cell.length_b   1.000
_cell.length_c   1.000
_cell.angle_alpha   90.00
_cell.angle_beta   90.00
_cell.angle_gamma   90.00
#
_symmetry.space_group_name_H-M   'P 1'
#
loop_
_entity.id
_entity.type
_entity.pdbx_description
1 polymer ?
#
loop_
_entity_poly.entity_id
_entity_poly.type
_entity_poly.pdbx_seq_one_letter_code
_entity_poly.pdbx_strand_id
1 'polypeptide(L)'
;MNSEEKICTYMPSQRSLERTSLKEILLNKLWACFQNTLYRYSWRFNRFRMLLLRMFGAKLLAKKGSYVSIQPGVKIASPWNLQIGDLSSIGGNSWVYALDKITIGEKTCIGEYVKLLTGYHDITTWNFQFRAKPITIGSCVWIATGAIVLPGVTIGDGAVVAAGAVVTKDVAPWTVVGGNPAKFIKKRVISG
;
A
#
# COMPACT_ATOMS: atom_id res chain seq x y z
N MET A 1 -7.54 -33.95 28.22
CA MET A 1 -7.87 -32.58 27.81
C MET A 1 -7.96 -32.59 26.29
N ASN A 2 -9.20 -32.53 25.80
CA ASN A 2 -9.51 -32.64 24.37
C ASN A 2 -8.89 -31.48 23.58
N SER A 3 -8.45 -31.75 22.34
CA SER A 3 -7.86 -30.76 21.43
C SER A 3 -8.79 -29.58 21.08
N GLU A 4 -10.06 -29.72 21.38
CA GLU A 4 -11.10 -28.69 21.13
C GLU A 4 -11.23 -27.63 22.23
N GLU A 5 -10.76 -27.90 23.45
CA GLU A 5 -10.80 -26.91 24.55
C GLU A 5 -9.67 -25.87 24.52
N LYS A 6 -8.73 -25.98 23.58
CA LYS A 6 -7.76 -24.93 23.30
C LYS A 6 -8.31 -23.78 22.44
N ILE A 7 -9.62 -23.77 22.24
CA ILE A 7 -10.31 -22.76 21.47
C ILE A 7 -10.25 -21.43 22.23
N CYS A 8 -9.42 -20.57 21.70
CA CYS A 8 -9.58 -19.13 21.72
C CYS A 8 -9.59 -18.46 23.10
N THR A 9 -8.51 -18.55 23.82
CA THR A 9 -8.08 -17.34 24.53
C THR A 9 -7.55 -16.39 23.46
N TYR A 10 -8.43 -15.58 22.87
CA TYR A 10 -8.04 -14.41 22.09
C TYR A 10 -7.16 -13.55 22.98
N MET A 11 -5.88 -13.77 22.94
CA MET A 11 -4.92 -12.79 23.38
C MET A 11 -4.94 -11.72 22.28
N PRO A 12 -5.47 -10.50 22.55
CA PRO A 12 -5.24 -9.40 21.63
C PRO A 12 -3.75 -9.43 21.33
N SER A 13 -3.40 -9.52 20.04
CA SER A 13 -2.01 -9.56 19.65
C SER A 13 -1.33 -8.44 20.40
N GLN A 14 -0.60 -8.75 21.44
CA GLN A 14 0.43 -7.85 21.89
C GLN A 14 1.25 -7.69 20.61
N ARG A 15 1.06 -6.57 19.90
CA ARG A 15 2.06 -6.12 18.95
C ARG A 15 3.35 -6.46 19.62
N SER A 16 4.11 -7.38 19.05
CA SER A 16 5.39 -7.71 19.59
C SER A 16 6.15 -6.38 19.62
N LEU A 17 6.01 -5.67 20.73
CA LEU A 17 6.74 -4.43 21.04
C LEU A 17 8.24 -4.66 20.95
N GLU A 18 8.62 -5.93 20.85
CA GLU A 18 10.00 -6.41 20.80
C GLU A 18 10.79 -5.99 19.55
N ARG A 19 10.17 -5.37 18.54
CA ARG A 19 10.91 -4.91 17.33
C ARG A 19 10.63 -3.48 16.88
N THR A 20 9.71 -2.77 17.48
CA THR A 20 9.48 -1.37 17.11
C THR A 20 10.37 -0.48 17.95
N SER A 21 11.38 0.14 17.34
CA SER A 21 12.26 1.03 18.09
C SER A 21 11.45 2.22 18.61
N LEU A 22 11.85 2.78 19.77
CA LEU A 22 11.23 4.00 20.31
C LEU A 22 11.20 5.13 19.28
N LYS A 23 12.23 5.19 18.42
CA LYS A 23 12.31 6.14 17.29
C LYS A 23 11.17 5.95 16.30
N GLU A 24 10.84 4.70 15.92
CA GLU A 24 9.72 4.41 15.00
C GLU A 24 8.38 4.72 15.63
N ILE A 25 8.20 4.45 16.93
CA ILE A 25 6.97 4.80 17.65
C ILE A 25 6.77 6.31 17.63
N LEU A 26 7.83 7.07 17.92
CA LEU A 26 7.79 8.53 17.93
C LEU A 26 7.50 9.08 16.52
N LEU A 27 8.19 8.58 15.50
CA LEU A 27 7.97 8.95 14.10
C LEU A 27 6.54 8.65 13.66
N ASN A 28 5.99 7.50 14.02
CA ASN A 28 4.60 7.14 13.72
C ASN A 28 3.60 8.10 14.37
N LYS A 29 3.82 8.49 15.63
CA LYS A 29 2.96 9.46 16.33
C LYS A 29 3.04 10.86 15.71
N LEU A 30 4.26 11.33 15.41
CA LEU A 30 4.47 12.60 14.72
C LEU A 30 3.82 12.60 13.33
N TRP A 31 4.05 11.55 12.54
CA TRP A 31 3.44 11.40 11.23
C TRP A 31 1.90 11.38 11.31
N ALA A 32 1.32 10.64 12.25
CA ALA A 32 -0.14 10.60 12.44
C ALA A 32 -0.72 11.99 12.75
N CYS A 33 -0.02 12.80 13.55
CA CYS A 33 -0.41 14.17 13.81
C CYS A 33 -0.41 15.02 12.51
N PHE A 34 0.69 15.01 11.75
CA PHE A 34 0.80 15.73 10.49
C PHE A 34 -0.19 15.24 9.43
N GLN A 35 -0.39 13.92 9.33
CA GLN A 35 -1.31 13.33 8.37
C GLN A 35 -2.76 13.73 8.63
N ASN A 36 -3.17 13.81 9.89
CA ASN A 36 -4.54 14.15 10.24
C ASN A 36 -4.84 15.66 10.21
N THR A 37 -3.82 16.49 10.14
CA THR A 37 -3.94 17.95 10.12
C THR A 37 -3.53 18.52 8.76
N LEU A 38 -2.27 18.94 8.64
CA LEU A 38 -1.73 19.67 7.49
C LEU A 38 -1.78 18.87 6.18
N TYR A 39 -1.47 17.56 6.22
CA TYR A 39 -1.45 16.75 5.02
C TYR A 39 -2.85 16.54 4.45
N ARG A 40 -3.84 16.23 5.30
CA ARG A 40 -5.22 15.95 4.89
C ARG A 40 -5.93 17.16 4.27
N TYR A 41 -5.68 18.36 4.80
CA TYR A 41 -6.36 19.58 4.39
C TYR A 41 -5.62 20.39 3.34
N SER A 42 -4.42 19.98 2.94
CA SER A 42 -3.63 20.68 1.92
C SER A 42 -4.09 20.34 0.49
N TRP A 43 -5.37 20.52 0.19
CA TRP A 43 -5.98 20.19 -1.11
C TRP A 43 -5.17 20.76 -2.31
N ARG A 44 -4.73 22.03 -2.23
CA ARG A 44 -4.10 22.72 -3.38
C ARG A 44 -2.57 22.51 -3.50
N PHE A 45 -1.91 21.88 -2.53
CA PHE A 45 -0.45 21.86 -2.42
C PHE A 45 0.16 20.47 -2.53
N ASN A 46 0.09 19.85 -3.73
CA ASN A 46 0.76 18.58 -3.96
C ASN A 46 2.26 18.65 -3.60
N ARG A 47 2.95 19.74 -3.95
CA ARG A 47 4.38 19.94 -3.63
C ARG A 47 4.65 19.92 -2.13
N PHE A 48 3.78 20.49 -1.33
CA PHE A 48 3.91 20.49 0.13
C PHE A 48 3.72 19.09 0.71
N ARG A 49 2.72 18.34 0.23
CA ARG A 49 2.53 16.92 0.63
C ARG A 49 3.73 16.07 0.28
N MET A 50 4.31 16.26 -0.92
CA MET A 50 5.52 15.54 -1.34
C MET A 50 6.72 15.90 -0.48
N LEU A 51 6.87 17.17 -0.09
CA LEU A 51 7.93 17.60 0.84
C LEU A 51 7.78 16.90 2.19
N LEU A 52 6.58 16.93 2.79
CA LEU A 52 6.32 16.25 4.06
C LEU A 52 6.63 14.75 3.98
N LEU A 53 6.17 14.07 2.93
CA LEU A 53 6.46 12.64 2.76
C LEU A 53 7.96 12.36 2.68
N ARG A 54 8.73 13.19 1.96
CA ARG A 54 10.19 13.07 1.91
C ARG A 54 10.85 13.30 3.26
N MET A 55 10.39 14.28 4.03
CA MET A 55 10.87 14.54 5.39
C MET A 55 10.65 13.33 6.32
N PHE A 56 9.54 12.60 6.11
CA PHE A 56 9.25 11.36 6.83
C PHE A 56 9.80 10.10 6.13
N GLY A 57 10.75 10.27 5.21
CA GLY A 57 11.55 9.17 4.64
C GLY A 57 10.97 8.46 3.42
N ALA A 58 9.85 8.92 2.86
CA ALA A 58 9.33 8.36 1.60
C ALA A 58 10.29 8.64 0.44
N LYS A 59 10.55 7.64 -0.40
CA LYS A 59 11.40 7.74 -1.58
C LYS A 59 10.54 8.09 -2.81
N LEU A 60 10.48 9.37 -3.14
CA LEU A 60 9.76 9.87 -4.31
C LEU A 60 10.75 10.14 -5.43
N LEU A 61 10.77 9.27 -6.44
CA LEU A 61 11.78 9.21 -7.50
C LEU A 61 11.43 10.09 -8.73
N ALA A 62 10.81 11.25 -8.48
CA ALA A 62 10.51 12.20 -9.55
C ALA A 62 11.80 12.75 -10.19
N LYS A 63 11.88 12.70 -11.52
CA LYS A 63 12.96 13.27 -12.32
C LYS A 63 12.83 14.80 -12.40
N LYS A 64 13.90 15.50 -12.84
CA LYS A 64 13.84 16.96 -13.03
C LYS A 64 12.77 17.30 -14.09
N GLY A 65 11.84 18.17 -13.74
CA GLY A 65 10.73 18.58 -14.63
C GLY A 65 9.50 17.65 -14.62
N SER A 66 9.51 16.62 -13.79
CA SER A 66 8.47 15.62 -13.64
C SER A 66 7.91 15.60 -12.21
N TYR A 67 6.90 14.80 -11.93
CA TYR A 67 6.25 14.80 -10.62
C TYR A 67 5.68 13.43 -10.23
N VAL A 68 5.56 13.23 -8.93
CA VAL A 68 4.71 12.22 -8.30
C VAL A 68 3.48 12.94 -7.75
N SER A 69 2.30 12.38 -7.90
CA SER A 69 1.06 12.96 -7.39
C SER A 69 0.41 12.06 -6.36
N ILE A 70 0.12 12.61 -5.19
CA ILE A 70 -0.69 11.91 -4.18
C ILE A 70 -1.86 12.82 -3.84
N GLN A 71 -3.08 12.34 -4.09
CA GLN A 71 -4.27 13.15 -3.90
C GLN A 71 -4.62 13.34 -2.42
N PRO A 72 -5.47 14.33 -2.10
CA PRO A 72 -5.95 14.54 -0.74
C PRO A 72 -6.68 13.31 -0.18
N GLY A 73 -6.68 13.16 1.14
CA GLY A 73 -7.37 12.06 1.82
C GLY A 73 -6.62 10.72 1.79
N VAL A 74 -5.52 10.60 1.05
CA VAL A 74 -4.68 9.38 1.08
C VAL A 74 -4.10 9.22 2.48
N LYS A 75 -4.33 8.05 3.09
CA LYS A 75 -3.74 7.67 4.37
C LYS A 75 -2.51 6.81 4.12
N ILE A 76 -1.37 7.18 4.70
CA ILE A 76 -0.11 6.46 4.56
C ILE A 76 0.39 6.10 5.96
N ALA A 77 0.55 4.81 6.23
CA ALA A 77 1.26 4.35 7.41
C ALA A 77 2.74 4.14 7.07
N SER A 78 3.64 4.57 7.96
CA SER A 78 5.09 4.38 7.83
C SER A 78 5.66 4.85 6.47
N PRO A 79 5.64 6.16 6.18
CA PRO A 79 6.06 6.70 4.87
C PRO A 79 7.47 6.27 4.45
N TRP A 80 8.37 5.99 5.39
CA TRP A 80 9.74 5.52 5.13
C TRP A 80 9.82 4.16 4.43
N ASN A 81 8.73 3.38 4.45
CA ASN A 81 8.61 2.13 3.71
C ASN A 81 8.03 2.32 2.30
N LEU A 82 7.67 3.54 1.90
CA LEU A 82 7.06 3.83 0.61
C LEU A 82 8.08 4.35 -0.39
N GLN A 83 8.11 3.72 -1.57
CA GLN A 83 8.85 4.18 -2.73
C GLN A 83 7.90 4.33 -3.92
N ILE A 84 7.96 5.48 -4.60
CA ILE A 84 7.12 5.77 -5.77
C ILE A 84 8.00 6.29 -6.91
N GLY A 85 7.85 5.66 -8.07
CA GLY A 85 8.50 6.04 -9.31
C GLY A 85 7.91 7.30 -9.94
N ASP A 86 8.63 7.81 -10.91
CA ASP A 86 8.30 9.02 -11.65
C ASP A 86 6.97 8.94 -12.39
N LEU A 87 6.27 10.07 -12.53
CA LEU A 87 4.98 10.18 -13.23
C LEU A 87 3.89 9.24 -12.68
N SER A 88 4.03 8.80 -11.42
CA SER A 88 3.06 7.92 -10.79
C SER A 88 2.14 8.68 -9.83
N SER A 89 0.94 8.16 -9.66
CA SER A 89 -0.09 8.83 -8.86
C SER A 89 -0.83 7.87 -7.93
N ILE A 90 -1.28 8.39 -6.77
CA ILE A 90 -2.19 7.72 -5.85
C ILE A 90 -3.46 8.58 -5.71
N GLY A 91 -4.58 7.99 -6.08
CA GLY A 91 -5.91 8.59 -6.00
C GLY A 91 -6.40 8.82 -4.57
N GLY A 92 -7.33 9.75 -4.43
CA GLY A 92 -7.86 10.19 -3.16
C GLY A 92 -8.47 9.08 -2.31
N ASN A 93 -8.45 9.28 -0.99
CA ASN A 93 -9.01 8.36 0.00
C ASN A 93 -8.45 6.94 -0.02
N SER A 94 -7.34 6.70 -0.72
CA SER A 94 -6.64 5.43 -0.71
C SER A 94 -5.90 5.21 0.60
N TRP A 95 -5.70 3.95 0.97
CA TRP A 95 -4.98 3.55 2.16
C TRP A 95 -3.72 2.76 1.82
N VAL A 96 -2.56 3.37 2.05
CA VAL A 96 -1.23 2.77 1.89
C VAL A 96 -0.74 2.32 3.26
N TYR A 97 -1.01 1.07 3.60
CA TYR A 97 -0.65 0.46 4.90
C TYR A 97 0.73 -0.19 4.78
N ALA A 98 1.77 0.66 4.77
CA ALA A 98 3.15 0.29 4.48
C ALA A 98 3.93 -0.11 5.75
N LEU A 99 3.50 -1.14 6.47
CA LEU A 99 4.25 -1.71 7.60
C LEU A 99 5.49 -2.46 7.14
N ASP A 100 5.49 -2.95 5.91
CA ASP A 100 6.64 -3.40 5.16
C ASP A 100 6.74 -2.59 3.87
N LYS A 101 7.80 -2.79 3.09
CA LYS A 101 8.10 -2.02 1.90
C LYS A 101 6.98 -2.08 0.86
N ILE A 102 6.56 -0.92 0.36
CA ILE A 102 5.72 -0.79 -0.83
C ILE A 102 6.53 -0.05 -1.90
N THR A 103 6.73 -0.72 -3.04
CA THR A 103 7.40 -0.13 -4.20
C THR A 103 6.40 0.03 -5.33
N ILE A 104 6.31 1.23 -5.89
CA ILE A 104 5.49 1.56 -7.05
C ILE A 104 6.41 2.05 -8.14
N GLY A 105 6.34 1.45 -9.32
CA GLY A 105 7.15 1.79 -10.50
C GLY A 105 6.77 3.14 -11.11
N GLU A 106 7.37 3.45 -12.25
CA GLU A 106 7.12 4.69 -13.00
C GLU A 106 5.80 4.63 -13.79
N LYS A 107 5.17 5.79 -14.05
CA LYS A 107 3.97 5.91 -14.88
C LYS A 107 2.80 5.02 -14.42
N THR A 108 2.74 4.73 -13.12
CA THR A 108 1.73 3.86 -12.52
C THR A 108 0.62 4.71 -11.88
N CYS A 109 -0.62 4.35 -12.19
CA CYS A 109 -1.80 5.02 -11.68
C CYS A 109 -2.52 4.13 -10.67
N ILE A 110 -2.56 4.56 -9.42
CA ILE A 110 -3.39 3.98 -8.37
C ILE A 110 -4.66 4.81 -8.25
N GLY A 111 -5.81 4.18 -8.46
CA GLY A 111 -7.12 4.81 -8.39
C GLY A 111 -7.51 5.25 -6.98
N GLU A 112 -8.69 5.81 -6.86
CA GLU A 112 -9.25 6.24 -5.58
C GLU A 112 -9.69 5.04 -4.73
N TYR A 113 -9.72 5.21 -3.38
CA TYR A 113 -10.17 4.20 -2.43
C TYR A 113 -9.42 2.86 -2.51
N VAL A 114 -8.27 2.80 -3.19
CA VAL A 114 -7.43 1.61 -3.26
C VAL A 114 -6.79 1.34 -1.90
N LYS A 115 -6.66 0.06 -1.54
CA LYS A 115 -5.96 -0.37 -0.33
C LYS A 115 -4.74 -1.20 -0.71
N LEU A 116 -3.56 -0.75 -0.30
CA LEU A 116 -2.30 -1.49 -0.40
C LEU A 116 -1.93 -1.93 1.02
N LEU A 117 -2.08 -3.21 1.32
CA LEU A 117 -2.00 -3.73 2.69
C LEU A 117 -0.81 -4.68 2.82
N THR A 118 0.25 -4.28 3.52
CA THR A 118 1.41 -5.16 3.77
C THR A 118 1.27 -5.99 5.04
N GLY A 119 0.41 -5.58 5.98
CA GLY A 119 0.23 -6.25 7.26
C GLY A 119 -0.88 -7.31 7.24
N TYR A 120 -0.65 -8.42 7.94
CA TYR A 120 -1.61 -9.49 8.14
C TYR A 120 -1.37 -10.22 9.46
N HIS A 121 -2.34 -11.03 9.90
CA HIS A 121 -2.18 -11.94 11.02
C HIS A 121 -1.94 -13.36 10.53
N ASP A 122 -0.95 -14.04 11.11
CA ASP A 122 -0.67 -15.43 10.80
C ASP A 122 -1.72 -16.33 11.47
N ILE A 123 -2.64 -16.84 10.67
CA ILE A 123 -3.75 -17.68 11.13
C ILE A 123 -3.31 -19.10 11.50
N THR A 124 -2.06 -19.48 11.24
CA THR A 124 -1.51 -20.78 11.63
C THR A 124 -0.97 -20.78 13.06
N THR A 125 -0.90 -19.60 13.68
CA THR A 125 -0.49 -19.42 15.07
C THR A 125 -1.68 -19.10 15.96
N TRP A 126 -1.75 -19.71 17.15
CA TRP A 126 -2.85 -19.50 18.11
C TRP A 126 -3.02 -18.04 18.55
N ASN A 127 -1.93 -17.29 18.62
CA ASN A 127 -1.91 -15.89 19.03
C ASN A 127 -2.10 -14.93 17.86
N PHE A 128 -2.45 -15.40 16.64
CA PHE A 128 -2.60 -14.58 15.45
C PHE A 128 -1.42 -13.62 15.27
N GLN A 129 -0.20 -14.14 15.33
CA GLN A 129 1.01 -13.33 15.31
C GLN A 129 0.97 -12.37 14.12
N PHE A 130 1.19 -11.08 14.42
CA PHE A 130 1.21 -10.06 13.39
C PHE A 130 2.45 -10.22 12.49
N ARG A 131 2.24 -10.15 11.18
CA ARG A 131 3.27 -10.28 10.13
C ARG A 131 3.09 -9.18 9.10
N ALA A 132 4.14 -8.90 8.35
CA ALA A 132 4.08 -8.04 7.19
C ALA A 132 4.88 -8.67 6.04
N LYS A 133 4.43 -8.40 4.79
CA LYS A 133 5.12 -8.78 3.56
C LYS A 133 5.10 -7.62 2.59
N PRO A 134 6.19 -7.38 1.83
CA PRO A 134 6.26 -6.25 0.92
C PRO A 134 5.26 -6.39 -0.23
N ILE A 135 4.89 -5.25 -0.83
CA ILE A 135 4.13 -5.18 -2.08
C ILE A 135 5.01 -4.53 -3.14
N THR A 136 5.07 -5.15 -4.31
CA THR A 136 5.78 -4.58 -5.46
C THR A 136 4.80 -4.35 -6.60
N ILE A 137 4.72 -3.11 -7.09
CA ILE A 137 3.90 -2.72 -8.23
C ILE A 137 4.85 -2.19 -9.29
N GLY A 138 4.80 -2.79 -10.46
CA GLY A 138 5.64 -2.43 -11.61
C GLY A 138 5.30 -1.07 -12.22
N SER A 139 5.90 -0.81 -13.36
CA SER A 139 5.69 0.41 -14.15
C SER A 139 4.50 0.29 -15.10
N CYS A 140 3.88 1.42 -15.47
CA CYS A 140 2.73 1.46 -16.39
C CYS A 140 1.52 0.64 -15.91
N VAL A 141 1.43 0.36 -14.62
CA VAL A 141 0.32 -0.37 -14.01
C VAL A 141 -0.88 0.56 -13.79
N TRP A 142 -2.07 0.04 -13.94
CA TRP A 142 -3.29 0.71 -13.52
C TRP A 142 -4.04 -0.15 -12.50
N ILE A 143 -4.18 0.35 -11.27
CA ILE A 143 -5.04 -0.23 -10.24
C ILE A 143 -6.28 0.63 -10.15
N ALA A 144 -7.43 0.08 -10.56
CA ALA A 144 -8.67 0.84 -10.60
C ALA A 144 -9.29 1.03 -9.20
N THR A 145 -10.28 1.91 -9.13
CA THR A 145 -10.94 2.37 -7.91
C THR A 145 -11.38 1.22 -7.00
N GLY A 146 -11.11 1.36 -5.71
CA GLY A 146 -11.58 0.44 -4.67
C GLY A 146 -10.91 -0.93 -4.63
N ALA A 147 -9.91 -1.18 -5.49
CA ALA A 147 -9.18 -2.45 -5.45
C ALA A 147 -8.37 -2.61 -4.15
N ILE A 148 -8.14 -3.85 -3.75
CA ILE A 148 -7.36 -4.22 -2.55
C ILE A 148 -6.21 -5.12 -2.98
N VAL A 149 -4.99 -4.74 -2.61
CA VAL A 149 -3.79 -5.56 -2.84
C VAL A 149 -3.31 -6.11 -1.51
N LEU A 150 -3.20 -7.43 -1.41
CA LEU A 150 -2.85 -8.13 -0.17
C LEU A 150 -1.33 -8.26 0.01
N PRO A 151 -0.88 -8.60 1.24
CA PRO A 151 0.54 -8.68 1.58
C PRO A 151 1.30 -9.69 0.73
N GLY A 152 2.49 -9.31 0.28
CA GLY A 152 3.40 -10.17 -0.48
C GLY A 152 3.15 -10.21 -1.99
N VAL A 153 2.15 -9.47 -2.49
CA VAL A 153 1.78 -9.49 -3.92
C VAL A 153 2.76 -8.66 -4.74
N THR A 154 3.13 -9.24 -5.90
CA THR A 154 3.83 -8.55 -6.98
C THR A 154 2.90 -8.34 -8.17
N ILE A 155 2.75 -7.09 -8.64
CA ILE A 155 2.00 -6.74 -9.85
C ILE A 155 3.01 -6.34 -10.92
N GLY A 156 3.06 -7.12 -11.99
CA GLY A 156 4.01 -6.93 -13.09
C GLY A 156 3.71 -5.67 -13.93
N ASP A 157 4.72 -5.24 -14.68
CA ASP A 157 4.64 -4.05 -15.53
C ASP A 157 3.45 -4.09 -16.50
N GLY A 158 2.83 -2.96 -16.73
CA GLY A 158 1.71 -2.84 -17.65
C GLY A 158 0.43 -3.57 -17.24
N ALA A 159 0.37 -4.19 -16.07
CA ALA A 159 -0.83 -4.88 -15.61
C ALA A 159 -1.98 -3.91 -15.29
N VAL A 160 -3.20 -4.42 -15.34
CA VAL A 160 -4.41 -3.70 -14.93
C VAL A 160 -5.17 -4.52 -13.90
N VAL A 161 -5.50 -3.89 -12.79
CA VAL A 161 -6.37 -4.44 -11.75
C VAL A 161 -7.72 -3.73 -11.85
N ALA A 162 -8.77 -4.48 -12.11
CA ALA A 162 -10.13 -3.95 -12.27
C ALA A 162 -10.67 -3.36 -10.96
N ALA A 163 -11.65 -2.46 -11.08
CA ALA A 163 -12.28 -1.83 -9.93
C ALA A 163 -12.86 -2.85 -8.94
N GLY A 164 -12.69 -2.60 -7.64
CA GLY A 164 -13.18 -3.48 -6.57
C GLY A 164 -12.50 -4.85 -6.47
N ALA A 165 -11.48 -5.13 -7.26
CA ALA A 165 -10.79 -6.42 -7.23
C ALA A 165 -9.99 -6.63 -5.95
N VAL A 166 -9.91 -7.88 -5.46
CA VAL A 166 -9.08 -8.28 -4.33
C VAL A 166 -7.93 -9.16 -4.84
N VAL A 167 -6.73 -8.56 -4.93
CA VAL A 167 -5.53 -9.21 -5.45
C VAL A 167 -4.85 -9.99 -4.34
N THR A 168 -4.91 -11.32 -4.42
CA THR A 168 -4.40 -12.25 -3.41
C THR A 168 -3.16 -13.01 -3.87
N LYS A 169 -2.79 -12.89 -5.16
CA LYS A 169 -1.66 -13.57 -5.80
C LYS A 169 -0.97 -12.62 -6.78
N ASP A 170 0.24 -12.96 -7.16
CA ASP A 170 1.00 -12.19 -8.14
C ASP A 170 0.25 -12.05 -9.47
N VAL A 171 0.40 -10.90 -10.10
CA VAL A 171 -0.19 -10.56 -11.39
C VAL A 171 0.91 -10.49 -12.44
N ALA A 172 0.81 -11.30 -13.48
CA ALA A 172 1.77 -11.30 -14.57
C ALA A 172 1.77 -9.95 -15.34
N PRO A 173 2.91 -9.53 -15.90
CA PRO A 173 2.98 -8.33 -16.71
C PRO A 173 1.97 -8.34 -17.86
N TRP A 174 1.47 -7.15 -18.22
CA TRP A 174 0.56 -6.95 -19.37
C TRP A 174 -0.71 -7.82 -19.29
N THR A 175 -1.22 -8.04 -18.08
CA THR A 175 -2.49 -8.76 -17.88
C THR A 175 -3.54 -7.87 -17.22
N VAL A 176 -4.80 -8.16 -17.50
CA VAL A 176 -5.96 -7.59 -16.82
C VAL A 176 -6.51 -8.64 -15.88
N VAL A 177 -6.63 -8.30 -14.60
CA VAL A 177 -7.22 -9.14 -13.57
C VAL A 177 -8.39 -8.44 -12.90
N GLY A 178 -9.35 -9.21 -12.34
CA GLY A 178 -10.50 -8.64 -11.63
C GLY A 178 -11.26 -9.69 -10.82
N GLY A 179 -12.16 -9.21 -9.97
CA GLY A 179 -12.99 -10.04 -9.10
C GLY A 179 -12.42 -10.21 -7.67
N ASN A 180 -13.11 -10.98 -6.85
CA ASN A 180 -12.70 -11.32 -5.48
C ASN A 180 -12.83 -12.85 -5.27
N PRO A 181 -11.71 -13.60 -5.17
CA PRO A 181 -10.34 -13.14 -5.43
C PRO A 181 -10.12 -12.80 -6.92
N ALA A 182 -9.16 -11.90 -7.19
CA ALA A 182 -8.84 -11.48 -8.55
C ALA A 182 -8.33 -12.65 -9.40
N LYS A 183 -8.91 -12.78 -10.61
CA LYS A 183 -8.56 -13.79 -11.60
C LYS A 183 -8.19 -13.12 -12.92
N PHE A 184 -7.44 -13.82 -13.75
CA PHE A 184 -7.12 -13.39 -15.10
C PHE A 184 -8.41 -13.16 -15.91
N ILE A 185 -8.48 -12.04 -16.61
CA ILE A 185 -9.58 -11.70 -17.54
C ILE A 185 -9.06 -11.78 -18.96
N LYS A 186 -7.98 -11.04 -19.27
CA LYS A 186 -7.39 -10.99 -20.62
C LYS A 186 -5.97 -10.46 -20.60
N LYS A 187 -5.26 -10.57 -21.70
CA LYS A 187 -4.04 -9.81 -21.96
C LYS A 187 -4.38 -8.34 -22.23
N ARG A 188 -3.55 -7.43 -21.71
CA ARG A 188 -3.63 -6.01 -22.04
C ARG A 188 -2.97 -5.78 -23.40
N VAL A 189 -3.74 -5.35 -24.36
CA VAL A 189 -3.26 -4.91 -25.68
C VAL A 189 -3.38 -3.39 -25.73
N ILE A 190 -2.33 -2.72 -26.17
CA ILE A 190 -2.32 -1.28 -26.41
C ILE A 190 -2.49 -1.09 -27.92
N SER A 191 -3.60 -0.48 -28.32
CA SER A 191 -3.78 0.06 -29.66
C SER A 191 -3.05 1.41 -29.70
N GLY A 192 -2.06 1.54 -30.58
CA GLY A 192 -1.33 2.79 -30.85
C GLY A 192 -2.21 3.84 -31.48
#